data_4be22c8024f0d91f7b1d1b451afff9cb
#
_entry.id   4be22c8024f0d91f7b1d1b451afff9cb
#
_cell.length_a   1.000
_cell.length_b   1.000
_cell.length_c   1.000
_cell.angle_alpha   90.00
_cell.angle_beta   90.00
_cell.angle_gamma   90.00
#
_symmetry.space_group_name_H-M   'P 1'
#
loop_
_entity.id
_entity.type
_entity.pdbx_description
1 polymer ?
#
loop_
_entity_poly.entity_id
_entity_poly.type
_entity_poly.pdbx_seq_one_letter_code
_entity_poly.pdbx_strand_id
1 'polypeptide(L)'
;DFCLSRGLGDVYKRQFMNNLALTDEILLKIEKPVRYIGNEVNMVRKDPEGKIRFAMCFPDVYEIGMSHLGMKIIYDQMNRRDDIYCERVFSPWVDLDKVMREENIPLFALESQDPVFMFDFLAITIQYEMCYTNILQVLDLSQIGIYAKDRREDAPFVIGGGPCTYNPEPLADFFDMFYIGESETVYYDLMDLYKEHKQNGGSRKEFLRKASHIPGIYVPSLYETTYNEDGTIASFEPLYEDVPRTILKQVQMDLSNTFYPEKQIVPYIKVTQDRCVLEIQRGCTRAVSYTHLRAHETGRNL
;
A
#
# COMPACT_ATOMS: atom_id res chain seq x y z
N ASP A 1 -22.85 25.87 1.56
CA ASP A 1 -22.29 24.92 2.56
C ASP A 1 -21.12 24.09 2.05
N PHE A 2 -20.96 23.95 0.73
CA PHE A 2 -19.87 23.18 0.12
C PHE A 2 -18.48 23.88 0.18
N CYS A 3 -18.46 25.20 0.29
CA CYS A 3 -17.21 25.98 0.40
C CYS A 3 -16.61 25.98 1.82
N LEU A 4 -17.42 25.79 2.85
CA LEU A 4 -16.96 25.78 4.25
C LEU A 4 -16.26 24.45 4.62
N SER A 5 -16.65 23.34 3.99
CA SER A 5 -16.01 22.03 4.25
C SER A 5 -14.59 21.96 3.66
N ARG A 6 -14.31 22.60 2.54
CA ARG A 6 -12.95 22.71 1.97
C ARG A 6 -12.03 23.56 2.84
N GLY A 7 -12.53 24.69 3.35
CA GLY A 7 -11.72 25.56 4.21
C GLY A 7 -11.35 24.94 5.55
N LEU A 8 -12.20 24.12 6.14
CA LEU A 8 -11.89 23.37 7.37
C LEU A 8 -10.88 22.26 7.13
N GLY A 9 -10.98 21.54 6.00
CA GLY A 9 -10.00 20.56 5.58
C GLY A 9 -8.61 21.16 5.37
N ASP A 10 -8.52 22.34 4.77
CA ASP A 10 -7.24 23.03 4.53
C ASP A 10 -6.64 23.61 5.81
N VAL A 11 -7.46 24.04 6.76
CA VAL A 11 -6.98 24.49 8.09
C VAL A 11 -6.47 23.31 8.91
N TYR A 12 -7.18 22.17 8.88
CA TYR A 12 -6.73 20.93 9.51
C TYR A 12 -5.40 20.45 8.89
N LYS A 13 -5.30 20.44 7.57
CA LYS A 13 -4.06 20.08 6.85
C LYS A 13 -2.86 20.94 7.26
N ARG A 14 -3.03 22.28 7.39
CA ARG A 14 -1.94 23.19 7.80
C ARG A 14 -1.50 23.03 9.25
N GLN A 15 -2.39 22.60 10.14
CA GLN A 15 -2.09 22.44 11.56
C GLN A 15 -1.21 21.21 11.86
N PHE A 16 -1.29 20.16 11.00
CA PHE A 16 -0.47 18.95 11.13
C PHE A 16 0.91 19.04 10.46
N MET A 17 1.14 19.96 9.52
CA MET A 17 2.38 20.05 8.75
C MET A 17 3.66 20.42 9.54
N ASN A 18 3.56 20.76 10.83
CA ASN A 18 4.70 21.23 11.63
C ASN A 18 4.97 20.46 12.94
N ASN A 19 4.21 19.43 13.27
CA ASN A 19 4.41 18.67 14.50
C ASN A 19 4.68 17.20 14.17
N LEU A 20 5.63 16.58 14.91
CA LEU A 20 5.75 15.14 14.97
C LEU A 20 4.39 14.54 15.34
N ALA A 21 3.97 13.48 14.67
CA ALA A 21 2.72 12.77 14.99
C ALA A 21 2.71 12.28 16.45
N LEU A 22 3.91 11.99 16.98
CA LEU A 22 4.11 11.54 18.35
C LEU A 22 4.88 12.57 19.16
N THR A 23 4.36 12.93 20.32
CA THR A 23 5.05 13.77 21.30
C THR A 23 6.14 12.99 22.04
N ASP A 24 7.10 13.70 22.64
CA ASP A 24 8.14 13.06 23.46
C ASP A 24 7.53 12.23 24.60
N GLU A 25 6.41 12.66 25.17
CA GLU A 25 5.69 11.91 26.21
C GLU A 25 5.20 10.55 25.71
N ILE A 26 4.68 10.48 24.48
CA ILE A 26 4.25 9.23 23.85
C ILE A 26 5.46 8.36 23.51
N LEU A 27 6.50 8.96 22.94
CA LEU A 27 7.73 8.25 22.57
C LEU A 27 8.39 7.56 23.78
N LEU A 28 8.29 8.17 24.96
CA LEU A 28 8.80 7.59 26.23
C LEU A 28 7.92 6.44 26.77
N LYS A 29 6.68 6.31 26.33
CA LYS A 29 5.76 5.24 26.75
C LYS A 29 5.88 3.95 25.93
N ILE A 30 6.51 4.02 24.73
CA ILE A 30 6.60 2.91 23.81
C ILE A 30 7.99 2.24 23.83
N GLU A 31 8.03 0.93 23.59
CA GLU A 31 9.23 0.10 23.72
C GLU A 31 10.35 0.50 22.75
N LYS A 32 10.00 0.80 21.49
CA LYS A 32 10.96 1.13 20.43
C LYS A 32 10.56 2.36 19.63
N PRO A 33 10.71 3.57 20.18
CA PRO A 33 10.28 4.80 19.49
C PRO A 33 10.97 5.03 18.14
N VAL A 34 12.17 4.48 17.94
CA VAL A 34 12.93 4.60 16.68
C VAL A 34 12.17 4.02 15.46
N ARG A 35 11.22 3.12 15.67
CA ARG A 35 10.34 2.59 14.61
C ARG A 35 9.50 3.67 13.92
N TYR A 36 9.25 4.80 14.61
CA TYR A 36 8.20 5.75 14.26
C TYR A 36 8.70 7.17 14.01
N ILE A 37 9.99 7.44 14.18
CA ILE A 37 10.55 8.79 14.06
C ILE A 37 11.09 9.11 12.66
N GLY A 38 11.29 8.12 11.80
CA GLY A 38 11.87 8.30 10.47
C GLY A 38 13.28 8.89 10.51
N ASN A 39 13.60 9.71 9.49
CA ASN A 39 14.86 10.48 9.39
C ASN A 39 16.12 9.63 9.18
N GLU A 40 15.97 8.41 8.66
CA GLU A 40 17.06 7.50 8.37
C GLU A 40 17.94 7.99 7.21
N VAL A 41 19.15 7.48 7.14
CA VAL A 41 20.08 7.75 6.03
C VAL A 41 19.44 7.35 4.70
N ASN A 42 19.53 8.22 3.71
CA ASN A 42 18.93 8.09 2.38
C ASN A 42 17.38 8.15 2.34
N MET A 43 16.73 8.53 3.42
CA MET A 43 15.31 8.83 3.40
C MET A 43 15.06 10.06 2.51
N VAL A 44 14.06 9.98 1.62
CA VAL A 44 13.70 11.08 0.73
C VAL A 44 12.71 12.01 1.43
N ARG A 45 12.99 13.30 1.43
CA ARG A 45 12.06 14.34 1.86
C ARG A 45 11.74 15.27 0.71
N LYS A 46 10.46 15.53 0.48
CA LYS A 46 9.95 16.47 -0.51
C LYS A 46 8.92 17.38 0.14
N ASP A 47 8.74 18.57 -0.44
CA ASP A 47 7.56 19.38 -0.16
C ASP A 47 6.32 18.64 -0.73
N PRO A 48 5.29 18.35 0.06
CA PRO A 48 4.10 17.65 -0.41
C PRO A 48 3.22 18.50 -1.34
N GLU A 49 3.41 19.83 -1.36
CA GLU A 49 2.58 20.73 -2.16
C GLU A 49 2.64 20.39 -3.66
N GLY A 50 1.47 20.20 -4.27
CA GLY A 50 1.34 19.91 -5.71
C GLY A 50 1.78 18.52 -6.15
N LYS A 51 2.15 17.64 -5.23
CA LYS A 51 2.58 16.27 -5.54
C LYS A 51 1.47 15.25 -5.33
N ILE A 52 1.57 14.14 -6.03
CA ILE A 52 0.80 12.93 -5.71
C ILE A 52 1.42 12.30 -4.46
N ARG A 53 0.62 12.21 -3.40
CA ARG A 53 1.02 11.62 -2.12
C ARG A 53 0.76 10.12 -2.14
N PHE A 54 1.79 9.33 -2.04
CA PHE A 54 1.73 7.87 -2.13
C PHE A 54 2.25 7.24 -0.83
N ALA A 55 1.35 6.71 0.00
CA ALA A 55 1.69 5.99 1.22
C ALA A 55 1.99 4.53 0.88
N MET A 56 3.25 4.13 0.92
CA MET A 56 3.68 2.74 0.73
C MET A 56 3.67 2.01 2.06
N CYS A 57 2.67 1.17 2.27
CA CYS A 57 2.44 0.46 3.52
C CYS A 57 2.93 -0.98 3.46
N PHE A 58 3.73 -1.36 4.46
CA PHE A 58 3.99 -2.74 4.81
C PHE A 58 3.15 -3.09 6.05
N PRO A 59 2.18 -4.03 5.97
CA PRO A 59 1.24 -4.29 7.06
C PRO A 59 1.83 -5.20 8.15
N ASP A 60 3.01 -4.83 8.63
CA ASP A 60 3.73 -5.44 9.73
C ASP A 60 4.66 -4.40 10.36
N VAL A 61 5.37 -4.77 11.42
CA VAL A 61 6.26 -3.87 12.13
C VAL A 61 7.44 -3.41 11.28
N TYR A 62 8.00 -2.28 11.64
CA TYR A 62 9.12 -1.62 10.96
C TYR A 62 10.28 -2.57 10.61
N GLU A 63 10.72 -3.44 11.56
CA GLU A 63 11.87 -4.33 11.35
C GLU A 63 11.63 -5.37 10.25
N ILE A 64 10.39 -5.82 10.09
CA ILE A 64 10.01 -6.76 9.01
C ILE A 64 9.91 -6.00 7.69
N GLY A 65 9.18 -4.88 7.66
CA GLY A 65 8.99 -4.10 6.44
C GLY A 65 10.29 -3.54 5.88
N MET A 66 11.18 -3.00 6.73
CA MET A 66 12.48 -2.49 6.29
C MET A 66 13.46 -3.57 5.83
N SER A 67 13.16 -4.84 6.14
CA SER A 67 13.90 -5.99 5.61
C SER A 67 13.48 -6.38 4.19
N HIS A 68 12.35 -5.84 3.69
CA HIS A 68 11.76 -6.24 2.43
C HIS A 68 12.30 -5.41 1.26
N LEU A 69 12.97 -6.07 0.29
CA LEU A 69 13.58 -5.38 -0.85
C LEU A 69 12.54 -4.72 -1.77
N GLY A 70 11.42 -5.38 -2.05
CA GLY A 70 10.37 -4.84 -2.94
C GLY A 70 9.82 -3.51 -2.45
N MET A 71 9.68 -3.31 -1.13
CA MET A 71 9.29 -2.02 -0.58
C MET A 71 10.32 -0.92 -0.90
N LYS A 72 11.61 -1.23 -0.77
CA LYS A 72 12.70 -0.30 -1.08
C LYS A 72 12.76 0.04 -2.58
N ILE A 73 12.49 -0.94 -3.45
CA ILE A 73 12.43 -0.73 -4.90
C ILE A 73 11.30 0.23 -5.24
N ILE A 74 10.08 -0.03 -4.79
CA ILE A 74 8.91 0.82 -5.09
C ILE A 74 9.10 2.23 -4.51
N TYR A 75 9.58 2.33 -3.28
CA TYR A 75 9.85 3.62 -2.63
C TYR A 75 10.81 4.48 -3.44
N ASP A 76 11.93 3.91 -3.88
CA ASP A 76 12.93 4.64 -4.65
C ASP A 76 12.43 4.95 -6.07
N GLN A 77 11.78 3.99 -6.75
CA GLN A 77 11.16 4.18 -8.05
C GLN A 77 10.18 5.35 -8.04
N MET A 78 9.23 5.34 -7.13
CA MET A 78 8.21 6.39 -7.04
C MET A 78 8.82 7.76 -6.72
N ASN A 79 9.84 7.80 -5.85
CA ASN A 79 10.51 9.04 -5.47
C ASN A 79 11.46 9.60 -6.53
N ARG A 80 11.77 8.88 -7.62
CA ARG A 80 12.54 9.42 -8.75
C ARG A 80 11.75 10.45 -9.55
N ARG A 81 10.42 10.38 -9.53
CA ARG A 81 9.57 11.41 -10.14
C ARG A 81 9.40 12.59 -9.18
N ASP A 82 9.58 13.81 -9.70
CA ASP A 82 9.44 15.03 -8.90
C ASP A 82 7.99 15.33 -8.51
N ASP A 83 7.02 14.86 -9.30
CA ASP A 83 5.59 15.07 -9.07
C ASP A 83 4.95 14.01 -8.16
N ILE A 84 5.74 13.06 -7.63
CA ILE A 84 5.29 12.03 -6.68
C ILE A 84 6.09 12.15 -5.39
N TYR A 85 5.42 12.02 -4.26
CA TYR A 85 6.06 11.86 -2.96
C TYR A 85 5.60 10.56 -2.33
N CYS A 86 6.47 9.55 -2.38
CA CYS A 86 6.25 8.24 -1.77
C CYS A 86 6.82 8.21 -0.36
N GLU A 87 6.00 7.82 0.60
CA GLU A 87 6.32 7.79 2.02
C GLU A 87 5.98 6.43 2.62
N ARG A 88 6.75 5.99 3.62
CA ARG A 88 6.61 4.66 4.22
C ARG A 88 5.63 4.67 5.38
N VAL A 89 4.82 3.62 5.44
CA VAL A 89 3.87 3.35 6.52
C VAL A 89 4.06 1.92 7.02
N PHE A 90 4.00 1.72 8.32
CA PHE A 90 4.09 0.39 8.95
C PHE A 90 2.93 0.18 9.93
N SER A 91 2.55 -1.07 10.12
CA SER A 91 1.61 -1.43 11.19
C SER A 91 2.28 -1.15 12.54
N PRO A 92 1.66 -0.41 13.45
CA PRO A 92 2.24 -0.14 14.76
C PRO A 92 2.25 -1.40 15.62
N TRP A 93 3.24 -1.49 16.51
CA TRP A 93 3.24 -2.52 17.54
C TRP A 93 2.13 -2.26 18.56
N VAL A 94 1.77 -3.26 19.33
CA VAL A 94 0.63 -3.24 20.24
C VAL A 94 0.65 -2.10 21.28
N ASP A 95 1.82 -1.64 21.67
CA ASP A 95 1.99 -0.53 22.61
C ASP A 95 1.59 0.81 21.99
N LEU A 96 2.07 1.09 20.76
CA LEU A 96 1.67 2.30 20.06
C LEU A 96 0.22 2.21 19.56
N ASP A 97 -0.25 1.05 19.05
CA ASP A 97 -1.65 0.86 18.66
C ASP A 97 -2.60 1.25 19.79
N LYS A 98 -2.30 0.80 21.01
CA LYS A 98 -3.09 1.15 22.19
C LYS A 98 -3.12 2.67 22.41
N VAL A 99 -1.97 3.34 22.39
CA VAL A 99 -1.90 4.80 22.60
C VAL A 99 -2.63 5.55 21.47
N MET A 100 -2.45 5.12 20.22
CA MET A 100 -3.14 5.74 19.09
C MET A 100 -4.66 5.68 19.23
N ARG A 101 -5.20 4.55 19.72
CA ARG A 101 -6.65 4.41 19.98
C ARG A 101 -7.12 5.24 21.14
N GLU A 102 -6.37 5.27 22.25
CA GLU A 102 -6.72 6.02 23.46
C GLU A 102 -6.68 7.54 23.22
N GLU A 103 -5.70 8.02 22.46
CA GLU A 103 -5.49 9.45 22.19
C GLU A 103 -6.05 9.91 20.81
N ASN A 104 -6.70 8.99 20.07
CA ASN A 104 -7.26 9.24 18.75
C ASN A 104 -6.21 9.78 17.73
N ILE A 105 -5.00 9.24 17.79
CA ILE A 105 -3.92 9.57 16.86
C ILE A 105 -4.09 8.72 15.59
N PRO A 106 -4.21 9.32 14.40
CA PRO A 106 -4.30 8.56 13.15
C PRO A 106 -2.95 7.94 12.76
N LEU A 107 -2.98 6.84 12.00
CA LEU A 107 -1.78 6.27 11.41
C LEU A 107 -1.13 7.28 10.46
N PHE A 108 0.19 7.35 10.49
CA PHE A 108 0.98 8.37 9.80
C PHE A 108 2.15 7.77 9.03
N ALA A 109 2.65 8.52 8.06
CA ALA A 109 3.84 8.17 7.28
C ALA A 109 5.13 8.60 8.00
N LEU A 110 6.24 7.88 7.78
CA LEU A 110 7.49 8.15 8.48
C LEU A 110 8.21 9.43 8.01
N GLU A 111 8.09 9.77 6.74
CA GLU A 111 8.84 10.88 6.14
C GLU A 111 8.30 12.25 6.57
N SER A 112 7.00 12.46 6.40
CA SER A 112 6.34 13.73 6.73
C SER A 112 5.73 13.76 8.13
N GLN A 113 5.46 12.60 8.70
CA GLN A 113 4.63 12.42 9.90
C GLN A 113 3.15 12.82 9.68
N ASP A 114 2.74 12.96 8.44
CA ASP A 114 1.36 13.30 8.11
C ASP A 114 0.44 12.07 8.22
N PRO A 115 -0.82 12.26 8.65
CA PRO A 115 -1.82 11.20 8.67
C PRO A 115 -2.07 10.58 7.30
N VAL A 116 -2.23 9.25 7.24
CA VAL A 116 -2.46 8.50 6.00
C VAL A 116 -3.71 8.97 5.26
N PHE A 117 -4.76 9.40 5.94
CA PHE A 117 -5.98 9.92 5.29
C PHE A 117 -5.74 11.19 4.44
N MET A 118 -4.58 11.83 4.57
CA MET A 118 -4.20 13.02 3.77
C MET A 118 -3.55 12.66 2.43
N PHE A 119 -3.30 11.38 2.18
CA PHE A 119 -2.63 10.91 0.97
C PHE A 119 -3.63 10.69 -0.17
N ASP A 120 -3.11 10.62 -1.40
CA ASP A 120 -3.89 10.26 -2.58
C ASP A 120 -4.03 8.74 -2.71
N PHE A 121 -2.98 8.00 -2.33
CA PHE A 121 -2.94 6.54 -2.36
C PHE A 121 -2.43 5.95 -1.05
N LEU A 122 -3.05 4.84 -0.64
CA LEU A 122 -2.52 3.92 0.36
C LEU A 122 -2.25 2.57 -0.34
N ALA A 123 -0.98 2.33 -0.67
CA ALA A 123 -0.55 1.10 -1.32
C ALA A 123 -0.03 0.11 -0.28
N ILE A 124 -0.71 -1.03 -0.15
CA ILE A 124 -0.41 -2.05 0.85
C ILE A 124 0.20 -3.27 0.16
N THR A 125 1.39 -3.67 0.58
CA THR A 125 2.04 -4.89 0.07
C THR A 125 1.58 -6.11 0.85
N ILE A 126 0.97 -7.08 0.16
CA ILE A 126 0.36 -8.28 0.74
C ILE A 126 1.27 -9.47 0.48
N GLN A 127 2.13 -9.80 1.46
CA GLN A 127 3.17 -10.81 1.28
C GLN A 127 2.70 -12.22 1.63
N TYR A 128 1.77 -12.36 2.58
CA TYR A 128 1.21 -13.63 3.05
C TYR A 128 -0.14 -13.39 3.75
N GLU A 129 -0.96 -14.42 3.83
CA GLU A 129 -2.35 -14.32 4.28
C GLU A 129 -2.50 -13.95 5.77
N MET A 130 -1.50 -14.28 6.60
CA MET A 130 -1.55 -13.93 8.04
C MET A 130 -1.50 -12.42 8.31
N CYS A 131 -1.11 -11.59 7.33
CA CYS A 131 -1.14 -10.13 7.49
C CYS A 131 -2.52 -9.50 7.22
N TYR A 132 -3.54 -10.27 6.85
CA TYR A 132 -4.86 -9.72 6.53
C TYR A 132 -5.50 -8.94 7.69
N THR A 133 -5.34 -9.42 8.91
CA THR A 133 -5.83 -8.70 10.09
C THR A 133 -5.06 -7.40 10.35
N ASN A 134 -3.75 -7.38 10.06
CA ASN A 134 -2.94 -6.17 10.16
C ASN A 134 -3.35 -5.13 9.08
N ILE A 135 -3.80 -5.59 7.91
CA ILE A 135 -4.35 -4.69 6.88
C ILE A 135 -5.60 -3.97 7.43
N LEU A 136 -6.50 -4.70 8.08
CA LEU A 136 -7.67 -4.09 8.70
C LEU A 136 -7.29 -3.11 9.82
N GLN A 137 -6.27 -3.43 10.64
CA GLN A 137 -5.71 -2.52 11.63
C GLN A 137 -5.19 -1.23 10.97
N VAL A 138 -4.44 -1.34 9.87
CA VAL A 138 -3.92 -0.20 9.10
C VAL A 138 -5.06 0.69 8.60
N LEU A 139 -6.10 0.10 8.01
CA LEU A 139 -7.25 0.84 7.50
C LEU A 139 -8.00 1.57 8.63
N ASP A 140 -8.22 0.90 9.75
CA ASP A 140 -8.91 1.44 10.93
C ASP A 140 -8.11 2.61 11.55
N LEU A 141 -6.83 2.40 11.83
CA LEU A 141 -5.95 3.44 12.38
C LEU A 141 -5.71 4.61 11.40
N SER A 142 -5.81 4.37 10.09
CA SER A 142 -5.75 5.43 9.09
C SER A 142 -7.00 6.32 9.07
N GLN A 143 -8.04 5.96 9.82
CA GLN A 143 -9.32 6.69 9.90
C GLN A 143 -9.98 6.88 8.52
N ILE A 144 -9.82 5.89 7.65
CA ILE A 144 -10.51 5.80 6.36
C ILE A 144 -11.56 4.69 6.42
N GLY A 145 -12.53 4.69 5.52
CA GLY A 145 -13.53 3.62 5.47
C GLY A 145 -12.87 2.26 5.30
N ILE A 146 -13.14 1.30 6.21
CA ILE A 146 -12.59 -0.06 6.13
C ILE A 146 -13.06 -0.72 4.84
N TYR A 147 -14.36 -0.72 4.58
CA TYR A 147 -14.91 -1.22 3.31
C TYR A 147 -14.74 -0.19 2.20
N ALA A 148 -14.31 -0.64 1.03
CA ALA A 148 -14.10 0.23 -0.14
C ALA A 148 -15.37 1.00 -0.52
N LYS A 149 -16.54 0.36 -0.42
CA LYS A 149 -17.85 0.97 -0.73
C LYS A 149 -18.25 2.12 0.18
N ASP A 150 -17.68 2.19 1.39
CA ASP A 150 -18.02 3.19 2.41
C ASP A 150 -17.03 4.37 2.40
N ARG A 151 -16.02 4.36 1.51
CA ARG A 151 -15.03 5.42 1.41
C ARG A 151 -15.60 6.67 0.77
N ARG A 152 -15.24 7.80 1.35
CA ARG A 152 -15.59 9.13 0.82
C ARG A 152 -14.84 9.40 -0.49
N GLU A 153 -15.35 10.30 -1.29
CA GLU A 153 -14.74 10.71 -2.58
C GLU A 153 -13.31 11.25 -2.42
N ASP A 154 -13.01 11.89 -1.29
CA ASP A 154 -11.71 12.49 -0.98
C ASP A 154 -10.76 11.57 -0.20
N ALA A 155 -11.19 10.34 0.10
CA ALA A 155 -10.35 9.37 0.80
C ALA A 155 -9.25 8.81 -0.13
N PRO A 156 -8.10 8.37 0.41
CA PRO A 156 -7.07 7.69 -0.38
C PRO A 156 -7.63 6.51 -1.17
N PHE A 157 -7.09 6.27 -2.36
CA PHE A 157 -7.31 5.01 -3.05
C PHE A 157 -6.47 3.91 -2.40
N VAL A 158 -7.11 2.83 -1.95
CA VAL A 158 -6.42 1.69 -1.36
C VAL A 158 -6.08 0.68 -2.44
N ILE A 159 -4.79 0.48 -2.67
CA ILE A 159 -4.27 -0.45 -3.67
C ILE A 159 -3.49 -1.59 -3.01
N GLY A 160 -3.83 -2.84 -3.35
CA GLY A 160 -3.10 -4.03 -2.92
C GLY A 160 -2.07 -4.47 -3.94
N GLY A 161 -0.87 -4.83 -3.48
CA GLY A 161 0.18 -5.41 -4.31
C GLY A 161 0.87 -6.58 -3.60
N GLY A 162 1.76 -7.28 -4.31
CA GLY A 162 2.54 -8.39 -3.73
C GLY A 162 1.97 -9.78 -4.03
N PRO A 163 2.63 -10.85 -3.51
CA PRO A 163 2.31 -12.23 -3.92
C PRO A 163 0.88 -12.67 -3.69
N CYS A 164 0.24 -12.22 -2.60
CA CYS A 164 -1.12 -12.65 -2.28
C CYS A 164 -2.19 -12.06 -3.20
N THR A 165 -1.86 -11.09 -4.05
CA THR A 165 -2.81 -10.54 -5.04
C THR A 165 -3.15 -11.53 -6.15
N TYR A 166 -2.53 -12.72 -6.19
CA TYR A 166 -2.99 -13.82 -7.03
C TYR A 166 -4.36 -14.39 -6.61
N ASN A 167 -4.74 -14.20 -5.34
CA ASN A 167 -6.05 -14.48 -4.82
C ASN A 167 -6.56 -13.26 -4.05
N PRO A 168 -7.04 -12.21 -4.75
CA PRO A 168 -7.42 -10.95 -4.13
C PRO A 168 -8.79 -11.02 -3.45
N GLU A 169 -9.65 -11.98 -3.81
CA GLU A 169 -11.06 -12.04 -3.41
C GLU A 169 -11.30 -12.03 -1.89
N PRO A 170 -10.48 -12.66 -1.03
CA PRO A 170 -10.67 -12.56 0.43
C PRO A 170 -10.56 -11.12 0.98
N LEU A 171 -9.93 -10.21 0.21
CA LEU A 171 -9.75 -8.81 0.57
C LEU A 171 -10.51 -7.84 -0.37
N ALA A 172 -11.28 -8.34 -1.31
CA ALA A 172 -11.94 -7.55 -2.35
C ALA A 172 -12.80 -6.41 -1.79
N ASP A 173 -13.51 -6.65 -0.69
CA ASP A 173 -14.37 -5.66 -0.04
C ASP A 173 -13.59 -4.49 0.59
N PHE A 174 -12.30 -4.67 0.89
CA PHE A 174 -11.47 -3.71 1.61
C PHE A 174 -10.55 -2.88 0.71
N PHE A 175 -10.39 -3.27 -0.55
CA PHE A 175 -9.50 -2.59 -1.51
C PHE A 175 -10.29 -1.95 -2.65
N ASP A 176 -9.82 -0.81 -3.11
CA ASP A 176 -10.36 -0.16 -4.31
C ASP A 176 -9.85 -0.85 -5.57
N MET A 177 -8.59 -1.28 -5.53
CA MET A 177 -7.96 -2.00 -6.64
C MET A 177 -6.79 -2.87 -6.16
N PHE A 178 -6.43 -3.84 -6.97
CA PHE A 178 -5.21 -4.65 -6.80
C PHE A 178 -4.33 -4.51 -8.04
N TYR A 179 -3.02 -4.50 -7.82
CA TYR A 179 -2.05 -4.63 -8.87
C TYR A 179 -1.44 -6.03 -8.86
N ILE A 180 -1.59 -6.74 -9.99
CA ILE A 180 -1.16 -8.12 -10.15
C ILE A 180 0.09 -8.17 -11.01
N GLY A 181 1.25 -8.37 -10.39
CA GLY A 181 2.53 -8.46 -11.08
C GLY A 181 3.65 -7.63 -10.49
N GLU A 182 4.64 -7.34 -11.32
CA GLU A 182 5.84 -6.61 -10.96
C GLU A 182 5.66 -5.12 -11.26
N SER A 183 5.86 -4.29 -10.26
CA SER A 183 5.43 -2.88 -10.23
C SER A 183 6.19 -1.95 -11.17
N GLU A 184 7.38 -2.35 -11.60
CA GLU A 184 8.27 -1.51 -12.40
C GLU A 184 7.68 -1.12 -13.75
N THR A 185 6.71 -1.87 -14.24
CA THR A 185 6.18 -1.69 -15.59
C THR A 185 5.03 -0.69 -15.67
N VAL A 186 4.22 -0.51 -14.61
CA VAL A 186 2.89 0.10 -14.76
C VAL A 186 2.54 1.18 -13.72
N TYR A 187 3.25 1.29 -12.59
CA TYR A 187 2.87 2.29 -11.59
C TYR A 187 2.89 3.73 -12.11
N TYR A 188 3.76 4.06 -13.05
CA TYR A 188 3.78 5.40 -13.61
C TYR A 188 2.54 5.70 -14.45
N ASP A 189 2.02 4.71 -15.19
CA ASP A 189 0.78 4.89 -15.97
C ASP A 189 -0.41 5.18 -15.04
N LEU A 190 -0.48 4.50 -13.90
CA LEU A 190 -1.51 4.77 -12.89
C LEU A 190 -1.38 6.18 -12.30
N MET A 191 -0.15 6.63 -12.03
CA MET A 191 0.09 7.99 -11.50
C MET A 191 -0.24 9.07 -12.54
N ASP A 192 0.07 8.83 -13.80
CA ASP A 192 -0.24 9.76 -14.89
C ASP A 192 -1.76 9.84 -15.12
N LEU A 193 -2.46 8.72 -15.11
CA LEU A 193 -3.92 8.68 -15.13
C LEU A 193 -4.54 9.43 -13.94
N TYR A 194 -3.98 9.26 -12.74
CA TYR A 194 -4.47 9.96 -11.56
C TYR A 194 -4.25 11.48 -11.66
N LYS A 195 -3.11 11.89 -12.19
CA LYS A 195 -2.81 13.30 -12.42
C LYS A 195 -3.81 13.96 -13.36
N GLU A 196 -4.14 13.28 -14.47
CA GLU A 196 -5.19 13.74 -15.41
C GLU A 196 -6.56 13.81 -14.72
N HIS A 197 -6.91 12.77 -13.96
CA HIS A 197 -8.16 12.74 -13.20
C HIS A 197 -8.27 13.91 -12.23
N LYS A 198 -7.20 14.21 -11.49
CA LYS A 198 -7.16 15.32 -10.53
C LYS A 198 -7.29 16.69 -11.21
N GLN A 199 -6.76 16.85 -12.41
CA GLN A 199 -6.86 18.09 -13.21
C GLN A 199 -8.24 18.29 -13.82
N ASN A 200 -8.85 17.22 -14.34
CA ASN A 200 -10.11 17.29 -15.08
C ASN A 200 -11.33 17.23 -14.15
N GLY A 201 -11.14 16.80 -12.90
CA GLY A 201 -12.22 16.43 -12.00
C GLY A 201 -12.85 15.10 -12.42
N GLY A 202 -13.70 14.55 -11.58
CA GLY A 202 -14.38 13.27 -11.80
C GLY A 202 -14.64 12.55 -10.49
N SER A 203 -15.50 11.56 -10.54
CA SER A 203 -15.79 10.71 -9.37
C SER A 203 -14.74 9.63 -9.18
N ARG A 204 -14.63 9.14 -7.93
CA ARG A 204 -13.83 7.97 -7.59
C ARG A 204 -14.14 6.77 -8.49
N LYS A 205 -15.42 6.55 -8.78
CA LYS A 205 -15.88 5.46 -9.65
C LYS A 205 -15.37 5.58 -11.08
N GLU A 206 -15.35 6.79 -11.63
CA GLU A 206 -14.83 7.05 -12.99
C GLU A 206 -13.32 6.80 -13.06
N PHE A 207 -12.57 7.21 -12.03
CA PHE A 207 -11.16 6.90 -11.95
C PHE A 207 -10.90 5.40 -11.92
N LEU A 208 -11.60 4.66 -11.05
CA LEU A 208 -11.45 3.20 -10.93
C LEU A 208 -11.77 2.48 -12.24
N ARG A 209 -12.82 2.93 -12.96
CA ARG A 209 -13.14 2.35 -14.27
C ARG A 209 -12.04 2.60 -15.29
N LYS A 210 -11.46 3.79 -15.34
CA LYS A 210 -10.31 4.06 -16.21
C LYS A 210 -9.09 3.27 -15.81
N ALA A 211 -8.81 3.16 -14.51
CA ALA A 211 -7.68 2.40 -13.98
C ALA A 211 -7.76 0.90 -14.32
N SER A 212 -8.97 0.32 -14.43
CA SER A 212 -9.14 -1.09 -14.79
C SER A 212 -8.64 -1.46 -16.20
N HIS A 213 -8.41 -0.47 -17.07
CA HIS A 213 -7.83 -0.68 -18.40
C HIS A 213 -6.30 -0.73 -18.38
N ILE A 214 -5.67 -0.34 -17.26
CA ILE A 214 -4.22 -0.46 -17.09
C ILE A 214 -3.88 -1.94 -16.87
N PRO A 215 -2.94 -2.53 -17.62
CA PRO A 215 -2.59 -3.94 -17.47
C PRO A 215 -2.19 -4.29 -16.03
N GLY A 216 -2.71 -5.38 -15.50
CA GLY A 216 -2.44 -5.84 -14.14
C GLY A 216 -3.32 -5.20 -13.06
N ILE A 217 -4.11 -4.20 -13.36
CA ILE A 217 -5.05 -3.59 -12.40
C ILE A 217 -6.36 -4.40 -12.38
N TYR A 218 -6.70 -4.90 -11.20
CA TYR A 218 -8.00 -5.50 -10.89
C TYR A 218 -8.78 -4.58 -9.94
N VAL A 219 -10.01 -4.23 -10.32
CA VAL A 219 -10.91 -3.37 -9.53
C VAL A 219 -12.13 -4.19 -9.12
N PRO A 220 -12.19 -4.74 -7.89
CA PRO A 220 -13.24 -5.66 -7.47
C PRO A 220 -14.67 -5.15 -7.69
N SER A 221 -14.91 -3.87 -7.43
CA SER A 221 -16.23 -3.25 -7.56
C SER A 221 -16.78 -3.19 -9.00
N LEU A 222 -16.00 -3.58 -9.99
CA LEU A 222 -16.41 -3.65 -11.41
C LEU A 222 -16.79 -5.06 -11.85
N TYR A 223 -16.83 -6.02 -10.93
CA TYR A 223 -17.19 -7.42 -11.21
C TYR A 223 -18.32 -7.88 -10.30
N GLU A 224 -19.08 -8.84 -10.78
CA GLU A 224 -20.16 -9.49 -10.04
C GLU A 224 -19.95 -11.00 -10.01
N THR A 225 -20.11 -11.56 -8.81
CA THR A 225 -20.10 -13.02 -8.60
C THR A 225 -21.53 -13.50 -8.40
N THR A 226 -21.97 -14.47 -9.20
CA THR A 226 -23.24 -15.18 -8.95
C THR A 226 -22.97 -16.59 -8.43
N TYR A 227 -23.88 -17.11 -7.64
CA TYR A 227 -23.73 -18.40 -7.00
C TYR A 227 -24.86 -19.37 -7.39
N ASN A 228 -24.55 -20.65 -7.48
CA ASN A 228 -25.51 -21.75 -7.58
C ASN A 228 -26.21 -21.97 -6.24
N GLU A 229 -27.28 -22.77 -6.24
CA GLU A 229 -28.03 -23.14 -5.03
C GLU A 229 -27.16 -23.89 -3.99
N ASP A 230 -26.12 -24.59 -4.43
CA ASP A 230 -25.17 -25.29 -3.57
C ASP A 230 -24.04 -24.43 -3.02
N GLY A 231 -24.04 -23.12 -3.34
CA GLY A 231 -23.01 -22.14 -2.90
C GLY A 231 -21.75 -22.12 -3.75
N THR A 232 -21.68 -22.92 -4.83
CA THR A 232 -20.57 -22.82 -5.78
C THR A 232 -20.72 -21.60 -6.69
N ILE A 233 -19.61 -21.06 -7.20
CA ILE A 233 -19.63 -19.93 -8.12
C ILE A 233 -20.27 -20.35 -9.45
N ALA A 234 -21.34 -19.68 -9.85
CA ALA A 234 -21.99 -19.88 -11.13
C ALA A 234 -21.33 -19.04 -12.23
N SER A 235 -21.05 -17.77 -11.94
CA SER A 235 -20.32 -16.88 -12.85
C SER A 235 -19.54 -15.83 -12.10
N PHE A 236 -18.49 -15.32 -12.74
CA PHE A 236 -17.72 -14.17 -12.32
C PHE A 236 -17.49 -13.30 -13.57
N GLU A 237 -18.21 -12.19 -13.65
CA GLU A 237 -18.27 -11.39 -14.88
C GLU A 237 -18.10 -9.90 -14.60
N PRO A 238 -17.48 -9.15 -15.53
CA PRO A 238 -17.43 -7.70 -15.43
C PRO A 238 -18.83 -7.08 -15.58
N LEU A 239 -19.10 -6.02 -14.83
CA LEU A 239 -20.36 -5.26 -14.88
C LEU A 239 -20.49 -4.39 -16.13
N TYR A 240 -19.40 -4.15 -16.86
CA TYR A 240 -19.37 -3.30 -18.05
C TYR A 240 -18.60 -4.00 -19.17
N GLU A 241 -19.05 -3.81 -20.42
CA GLU A 241 -18.45 -4.44 -21.61
C GLU A 241 -17.00 -4.04 -21.86
N ASP A 242 -16.61 -2.84 -21.45
CA ASP A 242 -15.24 -2.31 -21.61
C ASP A 242 -14.28 -2.75 -20.52
N VAL A 243 -14.76 -3.34 -19.42
CA VAL A 243 -13.92 -3.85 -18.34
C VAL A 243 -13.32 -5.21 -18.74
N PRO A 244 -12.00 -5.42 -18.58
CA PRO A 244 -11.34 -6.65 -18.98
C PRO A 244 -11.89 -7.88 -18.24
N ARG A 245 -12.25 -8.95 -18.95
CA ARG A 245 -12.66 -10.24 -18.34
C ARG A 245 -11.52 -10.98 -17.66
N THR A 246 -10.29 -10.71 -18.07
CA THR A 246 -9.08 -11.37 -17.56
C THR A 246 -8.02 -10.34 -17.25
N ILE A 247 -7.50 -10.38 -16.05
CA ILE A 247 -6.38 -9.52 -15.65
C ILE A 247 -5.07 -10.26 -15.93
N LEU A 248 -4.25 -9.67 -16.81
CA LEU A 248 -2.96 -10.23 -17.17
C LEU A 248 -1.89 -9.81 -16.17
N LYS A 249 -1.28 -10.79 -15.50
CA LYS A 249 -0.12 -10.54 -14.64
C LYS A 249 0.98 -9.80 -15.41
N GLN A 250 1.50 -8.74 -14.82
CA GLN A 250 2.64 -8.02 -15.37
C GLN A 250 3.95 -8.65 -14.90
N VAL A 251 4.86 -8.87 -15.84
CA VAL A 251 6.16 -9.51 -15.59
C VAL A 251 7.24 -8.72 -16.29
N GLN A 252 8.30 -8.38 -15.56
CA GLN A 252 9.49 -7.79 -16.13
C GLN A 252 10.38 -8.88 -16.74
N MET A 253 10.42 -8.93 -18.05
CA MET A 253 11.13 -9.98 -18.78
C MET A 253 12.65 -9.79 -18.87
N ASP A 254 13.13 -8.55 -18.67
CA ASP A 254 14.56 -8.23 -18.73
C ASP A 254 15.01 -7.52 -17.44
N LEU A 255 15.62 -8.28 -16.55
CA LEU A 255 16.15 -7.75 -15.29
C LEU A 255 17.42 -6.89 -15.49
N SER A 256 18.09 -6.98 -16.65
CA SER A 256 19.29 -6.17 -16.92
C SER A 256 18.97 -4.69 -17.05
N ASN A 257 17.73 -4.37 -17.49
CA ASN A 257 17.22 -3.02 -17.65
C ASN A 257 16.19 -2.65 -16.57
N THR A 258 16.08 -3.47 -15.54
CA THR A 258 15.15 -3.21 -14.43
C THR A 258 15.74 -2.19 -13.48
N PHE A 259 14.83 -1.40 -12.91
CA PHE A 259 15.14 -0.45 -11.87
C PHE A 259 15.58 -1.15 -10.56
N TYR A 260 16.60 -0.62 -9.93
CA TYR A 260 17.01 -1.00 -8.58
C TYR A 260 17.48 0.23 -7.79
N PRO A 261 17.30 0.25 -6.45
CA PRO A 261 17.72 1.39 -5.64
C PRO A 261 19.23 1.38 -5.42
N GLU A 262 19.91 2.43 -5.85
CA GLU A 262 21.36 2.62 -5.62
C GLU A 262 21.66 3.10 -4.19
N LYS A 263 20.76 3.88 -3.61
CA LYS A 263 20.87 4.45 -2.27
C LYS A 263 19.71 3.97 -1.40
N GLN A 264 19.81 2.73 -0.94
CA GLN A 264 18.78 2.17 -0.06
C GLN A 264 18.73 2.92 1.28
N ILE A 265 17.55 3.04 1.85
CA ILE A 265 17.37 3.57 3.21
C ILE A 265 18.08 2.64 4.19
N VAL A 266 18.87 3.23 5.09
CA VAL A 266 19.61 2.51 6.12
C VAL A 266 18.93 2.70 7.48
N PRO A 267 18.29 1.67 8.04
CA PRO A 267 17.65 1.75 9.36
C PRO A 267 18.64 2.11 10.47
N TYR A 268 18.20 2.86 11.48
CA TYR A 268 18.99 3.13 12.68
C TYR A 268 19.01 1.98 13.70
N ILE A 269 18.08 1.06 13.58
CA ILE A 269 17.98 -0.13 14.43
C ILE A 269 18.22 -1.39 13.61
N LYS A 270 18.66 -2.45 14.30
CA LYS A 270 18.78 -3.76 13.67
C LYS A 270 17.43 -4.26 13.21
N VAL A 271 17.33 -4.55 11.91
CA VAL A 271 16.15 -5.13 11.26
C VAL A 271 16.30 -6.65 11.13
N THR A 272 15.23 -7.34 10.75
CA THR A 272 15.22 -8.81 10.67
C THR A 272 16.28 -9.34 9.69
N GLN A 273 16.43 -8.66 8.53
CA GLN A 273 17.50 -8.95 7.57
C GLN A 273 18.44 -7.74 7.48
N ASP A 274 19.34 -7.61 8.44
CA ASP A 274 20.31 -6.53 8.55
C ASP A 274 21.52 -6.77 7.63
N ARG A 275 21.27 -6.64 6.32
CA ARG A 275 22.26 -6.84 5.27
C ARG A 275 21.90 -6.10 3.99
N CYS A 276 22.88 -5.85 3.12
CA CYS A 276 22.63 -5.43 1.76
C CYS A 276 22.03 -6.60 0.97
N VAL A 277 20.88 -6.36 0.36
CA VAL A 277 20.19 -7.36 -0.47
C VAL A 277 20.33 -6.96 -1.94
N LEU A 278 20.84 -7.89 -2.75
CA LEU A 278 20.95 -7.77 -4.20
C LEU A 278 20.00 -8.76 -4.87
N GLU A 279 19.18 -8.27 -5.78
CA GLU A 279 18.30 -9.10 -6.59
C GLU A 279 19.06 -9.58 -7.83
N ILE A 280 19.24 -10.89 -7.98
CA ILE A 280 19.95 -11.49 -9.13
C ILE A 280 19.02 -12.26 -10.05
N GLN A 281 17.83 -12.64 -9.58
CA GLN A 281 16.80 -13.31 -10.37
C GLN A 281 15.43 -13.20 -9.70
N ARG A 282 14.36 -13.32 -10.49
CA ARG A 282 12.98 -13.46 -10.04
C ARG A 282 12.42 -14.80 -10.49
N GLY A 283 11.70 -15.47 -9.58
CA GLY A 283 11.14 -16.80 -9.82
C GLY A 283 12.20 -17.89 -9.92
N CYS A 284 11.75 -19.11 -10.15
CA CYS A 284 12.60 -20.25 -10.36
C CYS A 284 11.95 -21.22 -11.35
N THR A 285 12.77 -21.84 -12.20
CA THR A 285 12.29 -22.77 -13.23
C THR A 285 11.81 -24.12 -12.66
N ARG A 286 12.11 -24.43 -11.41
CA ARG A 286 11.81 -25.72 -10.80
C ARG A 286 10.49 -25.76 -10.05
N ALA A 287 9.94 -24.62 -9.66
CA ALA A 287 8.64 -24.48 -8.95
C ALA A 287 8.46 -25.38 -7.71
N VAL A 288 9.55 -25.92 -7.16
CA VAL A 288 9.57 -27.01 -6.18
C VAL A 288 9.57 -26.48 -4.75
N SER A 289 10.13 -25.29 -4.51
CA SER A 289 10.35 -24.77 -3.16
C SER A 289 9.04 -24.55 -2.38
N TYR A 290 7.99 -24.07 -3.05
CA TYR A 290 6.69 -23.88 -2.41
C TYR A 290 5.99 -25.21 -2.08
N THR A 291 6.07 -26.18 -2.96
CA THR A 291 5.46 -27.51 -2.77
C THR A 291 6.17 -28.28 -1.69
N HIS A 292 7.51 -28.23 -1.63
CA HIS A 292 8.31 -28.99 -0.67
C HIS A 292 8.42 -28.33 0.71
N LEU A 293 8.40 -27.00 0.82
CA LEU A 293 8.35 -26.33 2.12
C LEU A 293 7.03 -26.64 2.85
N ARG A 294 5.91 -26.64 2.15
CA ARG A 294 4.62 -27.05 2.74
C ARG A 294 4.58 -28.54 3.07
N ALA A 295 5.19 -29.41 2.27
CA ALA A 295 5.28 -30.83 2.54
C ALA A 295 6.14 -31.15 3.76
N HIS A 296 7.20 -30.40 4.01
CA HIS A 296 8.03 -30.55 5.21
C HIS A 296 7.32 -30.09 6.49
N GLU A 297 6.52 -29.05 6.43
CA GLU A 297 5.72 -28.61 7.57
C GLU A 297 4.63 -29.64 7.92
N THR A 298 3.98 -30.20 6.94
CA THR A 298 2.96 -31.25 7.15
C THR A 298 3.56 -32.58 7.61
N GLY A 299 4.79 -32.91 7.22
CA GLY A 299 5.47 -34.13 7.65
C GLY A 299 6.00 -34.09 9.10
N ARG A 300 6.07 -32.92 9.73
CA ARG A 300 6.47 -32.78 11.15
C ARG A 300 5.28 -32.81 12.12
N ASN A 301 4.07 -32.68 11.64
CA ASN A 301 2.84 -32.64 12.44
C ASN A 301 2.08 -33.97 12.36
N LEU A 302 2.69 -35.02 11.83
CA LEU A 302 2.25 -36.42 11.88
C LEU A 302 3.24 -37.20 12.75
#